data_95b7b14413f9c5bf67d1956faba16d07
#
_entry.id   95b7b14413f9c5bf67d1956faba16d07
#
_cell.length_a   1.000
_cell.length_b   1.000
_cell.length_c   1.000
_cell.angle_alpha   90.00
_cell.angle_beta   90.00
_cell.angle_gamma   90.00
#
_symmetry.space_group_name_H-M   'P 1'
#
loop_
_entity.id
_entity.type
_entity.pdbx_description
1 polymer ?
#
loop_
_entity_poly.entity_id
_entity_poly.type
_entity_poly.pdbx_seq_one_letter_code
_entity_poly.pdbx_strand_id
1 'polypeptide(L)'
;MVIGDRLVGGISAVGICNRVLARRNICIGDKILMTEGAGGGTITTTAIYSGNHNVVKETMNIKFLEACESILNSEYLDEIHAMCDVTNGGLRGDLYEINYEANCGVTIYEEEIRKLVNQNVLDLLKKVNVDYLGVSLDSLLIYCPEQVSNKIISDLKQINIKCAEIGYVDSSNKIKMMYSEDKQVNILPHFRESAYTKVKQEIGDETPDYKEEMEKKIEETALNAIEKRKRIIEYIRKIN
;
A
#
# COMPACT_ATOMS: atom_id res chain seq x y z
N MET A 1 16.86 19.48 11.02
CA MET A 1 17.91 19.49 12.07
C MET A 1 18.24 18.05 12.40
N VAL A 2 19.47 17.63 12.19
CA VAL A 2 19.95 16.32 12.66
C VAL A 2 20.18 16.46 14.15
N ILE A 3 19.49 15.68 14.94
CA ILE A 3 19.56 15.78 16.39
C ILE A 3 20.16 14.49 16.91
N GLY A 4 21.34 14.57 17.48
CA GLY A 4 22.02 13.50 18.17
C GLY A 4 22.35 12.30 17.29
N ASP A 5 22.19 11.10 17.80
CA ASP A 5 22.65 9.83 17.23
C ASP A 5 21.72 9.25 16.16
N ARG A 6 20.85 10.05 15.53
CA ARG A 6 19.94 9.58 14.49
C ARG A 6 20.61 9.60 13.14
N LEU A 7 20.60 8.44 12.47
CA LEU A 7 20.96 8.34 11.07
C LEU A 7 19.77 8.84 10.22
N VAL A 8 19.99 9.87 9.42
CA VAL A 8 19.02 10.37 8.45
C VAL A 8 19.62 10.21 7.07
N GLY A 9 18.89 9.55 6.19
CA GLY A 9 19.35 9.30 4.84
C GLY A 9 18.20 9.03 3.89
N GLY A 10 18.50 8.92 2.61
CA GLY A 10 17.57 8.56 1.56
C GLY A 10 18.28 7.81 0.43
N ILE A 11 17.54 7.01 -0.29
CA ILE A 11 18.01 6.32 -1.48
C ILE A 11 17.11 6.74 -2.63
N SER A 12 17.72 7.08 -3.76
CA SER A 12 17.03 7.37 -5.02
C SER A 12 17.52 6.41 -6.08
N ALA A 13 16.60 5.82 -6.82
CA ALA A 13 16.88 4.98 -7.96
C ALA A 13 16.34 5.64 -9.24
N VAL A 14 17.11 5.65 -10.30
CA VAL A 14 16.71 6.14 -11.62
C VAL A 14 16.92 5.02 -12.63
N GLY A 15 15.87 4.74 -13.40
CA GLY A 15 15.90 3.70 -14.42
C GLY A 15 15.24 4.17 -15.72
N ILE A 16 15.46 3.41 -16.78
CA ILE A 16 14.79 3.58 -18.09
C ILE A 16 13.93 2.36 -18.30
N CYS A 17 12.67 2.56 -18.71
CA CYS A 17 11.76 1.49 -19.06
C CYS A 17 11.02 1.82 -20.36
N ASN A 18 10.64 0.79 -21.11
CA ASN A 18 9.85 0.94 -22.33
C ASN A 18 8.37 1.24 -22.02
N ARG A 19 7.88 0.78 -20.87
CA ARG A 19 6.50 0.94 -20.43
C ARG A 19 6.45 1.18 -18.92
N VAL A 20 5.60 2.12 -18.51
CA VAL A 20 5.34 2.38 -17.09
C VAL A 20 4.04 1.67 -16.69
N LEU A 21 4.12 0.78 -15.70
CA LEU A 21 2.96 0.10 -15.11
C LEU A 21 2.29 1.00 -14.05
N ALA A 22 1.76 2.14 -14.51
CA ALA A 22 1.23 3.17 -13.63
C ALA A 22 -0.24 2.93 -13.27
N ARG A 23 -0.66 3.35 -12.09
CA ARG A 23 -2.05 3.26 -11.59
C ARG A 23 -3.10 3.79 -12.57
N ARG A 24 -2.79 4.85 -13.33
CA ARG A 24 -3.69 5.42 -14.35
C ARG A 24 -4.01 4.48 -15.52
N ASN A 25 -3.28 3.38 -15.68
CA ASN A 25 -3.51 2.39 -16.74
C ASN A 25 -4.48 1.27 -16.30
N ILE A 26 -4.94 1.29 -15.07
CA ILE A 26 -5.90 0.32 -14.52
C ILE A 26 -7.21 0.45 -15.29
N CYS A 27 -7.79 -0.69 -15.64
CA CYS A 27 -9.02 -0.79 -16.42
C CYS A 27 -10.17 -1.38 -15.58
N ILE A 28 -11.40 -0.94 -15.88
CA ILE A 28 -12.59 -1.58 -15.32
C ILE A 28 -12.63 -3.04 -15.78
N GLY A 29 -12.85 -3.96 -14.84
CA GLY A 29 -12.82 -5.40 -15.06
C GLY A 29 -11.49 -6.07 -14.70
N ASP A 30 -10.45 -5.29 -14.38
CA ASP A 30 -9.18 -5.84 -13.90
C ASP A 30 -9.37 -6.62 -12.61
N LYS A 31 -8.68 -7.75 -12.52
CA LYS A 31 -8.44 -8.47 -11.27
C LYS A 31 -7.36 -7.77 -10.48
N ILE A 32 -7.52 -7.76 -9.17
CA ILE A 32 -6.54 -7.23 -8.23
C ILE A 32 -5.89 -8.42 -7.55
N LEU A 33 -4.60 -8.62 -7.83
CA LEU A 33 -3.80 -9.64 -7.16
C LEU A 33 -2.93 -8.99 -6.11
N MET A 34 -2.66 -9.71 -5.04
CA MET A 34 -1.73 -9.29 -3.99
C MET A 34 -0.79 -10.45 -3.65
N THR A 35 0.49 -10.14 -3.47
CA THR A 35 1.45 -11.11 -2.94
C THR A 35 1.40 -11.17 -1.43
N GLU A 36 1.92 -12.26 -0.86
CA GLU A 36 2.13 -12.32 0.60
C GLU A 36 3.01 -11.17 1.10
N GLY A 37 2.79 -10.77 2.36
CA GLY A 37 3.55 -9.71 2.99
C GLY A 37 3.76 -9.94 4.48
N ALA A 38 4.90 -9.47 4.97
CA ALA A 38 5.27 -9.48 6.38
C ALA A 38 5.56 -8.07 6.91
N GLY A 39 5.43 -7.07 6.04
CA GLY A 39 5.65 -5.67 6.36
C GLY A 39 7.10 -5.24 6.33
N GLY A 40 7.27 -3.94 6.32
CA GLY A 40 8.57 -3.26 6.25
C GLY A 40 8.94 -2.56 7.56
N GLY A 41 9.56 -1.38 7.42
CA GLY A 41 10.18 -0.64 8.51
C GLY A 41 9.28 -0.33 9.71
N THR A 42 8.01 -0.02 9.50
CA THR A 42 7.07 0.27 10.59
C THR A 42 6.81 -0.96 11.45
N ILE A 43 6.54 -2.11 10.83
CA ILE A 43 6.30 -3.38 11.54
C ILE A 43 7.56 -3.84 12.25
N THR A 44 8.72 -3.75 11.58
CA THR A 44 10.03 -4.05 12.18
C THR A 44 10.27 -3.21 13.43
N THR A 45 10.06 -1.90 13.34
CA THR A 45 10.22 -0.98 14.47
C THR A 45 9.27 -1.34 15.61
N THR A 46 8.00 -1.58 15.32
CA THR A 46 7.01 -2.02 16.30
C THR A 46 7.43 -3.31 16.99
N ALA A 47 7.93 -4.27 16.22
CA ALA A 47 8.40 -5.56 16.74
C ALA A 47 9.62 -5.41 17.64
N ILE A 48 10.58 -4.55 17.30
CA ILE A 48 11.75 -4.25 18.14
C ILE A 48 11.31 -3.68 19.47
N TYR A 49 10.49 -2.64 19.46
CA TYR A 49 10.03 -2.00 20.71
C TYR A 49 9.14 -2.90 21.56
N SER A 50 8.42 -3.83 20.94
CA SER A 50 7.60 -4.83 21.64
C SER A 50 8.40 -6.06 22.09
N GLY A 51 9.72 -6.15 21.83
CA GLY A 51 10.55 -7.30 22.13
C GLY A 51 10.19 -8.56 21.32
N ASN A 52 9.52 -8.41 20.17
CA ASN A 52 9.07 -9.51 19.33
C ASN A 52 10.07 -9.80 18.19
N HIS A 53 11.19 -10.42 18.54
CA HIS A 53 12.29 -10.70 17.60
C HIS A 53 11.91 -11.66 16.46
N ASN A 54 10.90 -12.50 16.63
CA ASN A 54 10.43 -13.38 15.56
C ASN A 54 9.80 -12.59 14.43
N VAL A 55 8.98 -11.58 14.75
CA VAL A 55 8.40 -10.69 13.73
C VAL A 55 9.49 -9.90 13.01
N VAL A 56 10.53 -9.44 13.72
CA VAL A 56 11.67 -8.77 13.06
C VAL A 56 12.28 -9.66 11.98
N LYS A 57 12.45 -10.96 12.24
CA LYS A 57 12.98 -11.90 11.24
C LYS A 57 12.05 -12.05 10.03
N GLU A 58 10.73 -12.08 10.25
CA GLU A 58 9.75 -12.20 9.17
C GLU A 58 9.79 -11.00 8.23
N THR A 59 10.04 -9.80 8.75
CA THR A 59 10.13 -8.58 7.93
C THR A 59 11.43 -8.48 7.12
N MET A 60 12.42 -9.34 7.41
CA MET A 60 13.71 -9.37 6.71
C MET A 60 13.72 -10.40 5.58
N ASN A 61 12.91 -10.16 4.56
CA ASN A 61 12.82 -11.03 3.39
C ASN A 61 12.88 -10.22 2.09
N ILE A 62 13.07 -10.89 0.96
CA ILE A 62 13.17 -10.29 -0.37
C ILE A 62 12.06 -10.74 -1.32
N LYS A 63 11.00 -11.34 -0.82
CA LYS A 63 9.91 -11.90 -1.64
C LYS A 63 9.26 -10.88 -2.57
N PHE A 64 9.13 -9.64 -2.09
CA PHE A 64 8.63 -8.55 -2.92
C PHE A 64 9.50 -8.34 -4.17
N LEU A 65 10.83 -8.30 -4.01
CA LEU A 65 11.78 -8.14 -5.11
C LEU A 65 11.76 -9.32 -6.05
N GLU A 66 11.74 -10.54 -5.52
CA GLU A 66 11.65 -11.78 -6.31
C GLU A 66 10.34 -11.84 -7.12
N ALA A 67 9.21 -11.40 -6.55
CA ALA A 67 7.95 -11.29 -7.25
C ALA A 67 8.03 -10.26 -8.40
N CYS A 68 8.59 -9.07 -8.13
CA CYS A 68 8.81 -8.05 -9.16
C CYS A 68 9.67 -8.59 -10.29
N GLU A 69 10.80 -9.22 -9.98
CA GLU A 69 11.72 -9.78 -10.98
C GLU A 69 11.04 -10.85 -11.86
N SER A 70 10.30 -11.77 -11.23
CA SER A 70 9.56 -12.81 -11.93
C SER A 70 8.55 -12.22 -12.93
N ILE A 71 7.78 -11.22 -12.50
CA ILE A 71 6.76 -10.59 -13.34
C ILE A 71 7.39 -9.77 -14.46
N LEU A 72 8.42 -8.98 -14.17
CA LEU A 72 9.10 -8.15 -15.16
C LEU A 72 9.79 -8.96 -16.26
N ASN A 73 10.14 -10.21 -15.99
CA ASN A 73 10.73 -11.14 -16.97
C ASN A 73 9.70 -12.08 -17.62
N SER A 74 8.41 -11.91 -17.34
CA SER A 74 7.36 -12.77 -17.88
C SER A 74 6.97 -12.39 -19.31
N GLU A 75 6.46 -13.39 -20.06
CA GLU A 75 5.93 -13.18 -21.40
C GLU A 75 4.60 -12.40 -21.45
N TYR A 76 3.89 -12.30 -20.30
CA TYR A 76 2.63 -11.59 -20.14
C TYR A 76 2.79 -10.19 -19.55
N LEU A 77 4.00 -9.66 -19.44
CA LEU A 77 4.25 -8.32 -18.88
C LEU A 77 3.41 -7.25 -19.60
N ASP A 78 3.28 -7.35 -20.92
CA ASP A 78 2.54 -6.38 -21.72
C ASP A 78 1.02 -6.39 -21.46
N GLU A 79 0.50 -7.46 -20.87
CA GLU A 79 -0.90 -7.59 -20.48
C GLU A 79 -1.20 -7.04 -19.08
N ILE A 80 -0.18 -6.76 -18.27
CA ILE A 80 -0.33 -6.17 -16.92
C ILE A 80 -0.56 -4.67 -17.05
N HIS A 81 -1.63 -4.16 -16.48
CA HIS A 81 -1.98 -2.75 -16.58
C HIS A 81 -1.23 -1.88 -15.57
N ALA A 82 -1.12 -2.34 -14.32
CA ALA A 82 -0.42 -1.61 -13.27
C ALA A 82 0.19 -2.54 -12.23
N MET A 83 1.25 -2.06 -11.59
CA MET A 83 1.85 -2.65 -10.40
C MET A 83 2.17 -1.54 -9.40
N CYS A 84 1.96 -1.80 -8.12
CA CYS A 84 2.38 -0.92 -7.04
C CYS A 84 2.66 -1.73 -5.77
N ASP A 85 3.46 -1.14 -4.89
CA ASP A 85 3.73 -1.68 -3.58
C ASP A 85 2.69 -1.22 -2.54
N VAL A 86 2.50 -2.00 -1.48
CA VAL A 86 1.67 -1.61 -0.34
C VAL A 86 2.58 -0.96 0.71
N THR A 87 2.67 0.37 0.68
CA THR A 87 3.57 1.17 1.51
C THR A 87 2.84 2.02 2.56
N ASN A 88 3.31 3.24 2.82
CA ASN A 88 2.72 4.14 3.81
C ASN A 88 1.26 4.47 3.50
N GLY A 89 0.40 4.32 4.49
CA GLY A 89 -1.06 4.37 4.33
C GLY A 89 -1.68 2.99 4.16
N GLY A 90 -0.83 1.97 3.91
CA GLY A 90 -1.23 0.59 3.73
C GLY A 90 -2.18 0.40 2.55
N LEU A 91 -2.83 -0.74 2.51
CA LEU A 91 -3.78 -1.06 1.45
C LEU A 91 -4.94 -0.04 1.35
N ARG A 92 -5.37 0.54 2.48
CA ARG A 92 -6.40 1.61 2.46
C ARG A 92 -5.95 2.82 1.68
N GLY A 93 -4.71 3.26 1.89
CA GLY A 93 -4.13 4.40 1.19
C GLY A 93 -3.96 4.13 -0.29
N ASP A 94 -3.40 2.97 -0.64
CA ASP A 94 -3.15 2.59 -2.03
C ASP A 94 -4.45 2.48 -2.83
N LEU A 95 -5.49 1.83 -2.27
CA LEU A 95 -6.79 1.74 -2.94
C LEU A 95 -7.47 3.11 -3.13
N TYR A 96 -7.27 4.04 -2.20
CA TYR A 96 -7.77 5.40 -2.33
C TYR A 96 -7.05 6.15 -3.46
N GLU A 97 -5.74 6.05 -3.54
CA GLU A 97 -4.95 6.63 -4.63
C GLU A 97 -5.33 6.05 -5.99
N ILE A 98 -5.55 4.74 -6.07
CA ILE A 98 -6.00 4.05 -7.29
C ILE A 98 -7.38 4.54 -7.72
N ASN A 99 -8.33 4.60 -6.80
CA ASN A 99 -9.67 5.13 -7.07
C ASN A 99 -9.61 6.55 -7.66
N TYR A 100 -8.72 7.39 -7.12
CA TYR A 100 -8.52 8.75 -7.57
C TYR A 100 -7.81 8.84 -8.93
N GLU A 101 -6.70 8.12 -9.11
CA GLU A 101 -5.84 8.20 -10.30
C GLU A 101 -6.47 7.52 -11.53
N ALA A 102 -7.14 6.38 -11.33
CA ALA A 102 -7.79 5.61 -12.40
C ALA A 102 -9.28 5.98 -12.57
N ASN A 103 -9.85 6.79 -11.67
CA ASN A 103 -11.27 7.16 -11.67
C ASN A 103 -12.19 5.94 -11.76
N CYS A 104 -11.93 4.94 -10.93
CA CYS A 104 -12.63 3.66 -10.92
C CYS A 104 -13.10 3.27 -9.52
N GLY A 105 -14.00 2.31 -9.41
CA GLY A 105 -14.36 1.64 -8.18
C GLY A 105 -13.47 0.43 -7.93
N VAL A 106 -13.39 0.01 -6.67
CA VAL A 106 -12.64 -1.17 -6.25
C VAL A 106 -13.46 -1.97 -5.26
N THR A 107 -13.57 -3.26 -5.49
CA THR A 107 -14.16 -4.21 -4.52
C THR A 107 -13.10 -5.22 -4.11
N ILE A 108 -12.84 -5.34 -2.80
CA ILE A 108 -11.82 -6.24 -2.25
C ILE A 108 -12.40 -7.21 -1.21
N TYR A 109 -11.76 -8.35 -1.05
CA TYR A 109 -12.15 -9.44 -0.15
C TYR A 109 -11.19 -9.49 1.05
N GLU A 110 -11.68 -9.09 2.23
CA GLU A 110 -10.86 -9.00 3.44
C GLU A 110 -10.23 -10.34 3.84
N GLU A 111 -10.98 -11.42 3.70
CA GLU A 111 -10.50 -12.77 4.04
C GLU A 111 -9.30 -13.19 3.18
N GLU A 112 -9.32 -12.88 1.88
CA GLU A 112 -8.22 -13.23 0.96
C GLU A 112 -6.97 -12.38 1.27
N ILE A 113 -7.14 -11.10 1.58
CA ILE A 113 -6.05 -10.23 2.02
C ILE A 113 -5.41 -10.78 3.29
N ARG A 114 -6.23 -11.13 4.29
CA ARG A 114 -5.77 -11.63 5.59
C ARG A 114 -4.94 -12.90 5.46
N LYS A 115 -5.29 -13.82 4.55
CA LYS A 115 -4.55 -15.06 4.28
C LYS A 115 -3.14 -14.82 3.72
N LEU A 116 -2.91 -13.68 3.10
CA LEU A 116 -1.62 -13.29 2.51
C LEU A 116 -0.70 -12.59 3.53
N VAL A 117 -1.23 -12.03 4.60
CA VAL A 117 -0.42 -11.37 5.62
C VAL A 117 0.15 -12.40 6.58
N ASN A 118 1.44 -12.26 6.92
CA ASN A 118 2.11 -13.14 7.88
C ASN A 118 1.38 -13.16 9.23
N GLN A 119 1.11 -14.35 9.76
CA GLN A 119 0.30 -14.52 10.98
C GLN A 119 0.96 -13.88 12.21
N ASN A 120 2.30 -13.99 12.36
CA ASN A 120 3.01 -13.38 13.48
C ASN A 120 2.90 -11.84 13.44
N VAL A 121 2.85 -11.26 12.24
CA VAL A 121 2.64 -9.83 12.02
C VAL A 121 1.20 -9.45 12.40
N LEU A 122 0.20 -10.20 11.96
CA LEU A 122 -1.20 -9.95 12.33
C LEU A 122 -1.39 -10.01 13.86
N ASP A 123 -0.79 -10.98 14.53
CA ASP A 123 -0.88 -11.14 15.98
C ASP A 123 -0.22 -9.97 16.72
N LEU A 124 0.94 -9.51 16.23
CA LEU A 124 1.60 -8.31 16.77
C LEU A 124 0.73 -7.08 16.61
N LEU A 125 0.25 -6.80 15.39
CA LEU A 125 -0.56 -5.62 15.09
C LEU A 125 -1.86 -5.62 15.90
N LYS A 126 -2.50 -6.78 16.07
CA LYS A 126 -3.67 -6.95 16.92
C LYS A 126 -3.34 -6.62 18.40
N LYS A 127 -2.21 -7.10 18.91
CA LYS A 127 -1.76 -6.84 20.29
C LYS A 127 -1.55 -5.35 20.56
N VAL A 128 -0.98 -4.62 19.61
CA VAL A 128 -0.72 -3.17 19.74
C VAL A 128 -1.88 -2.33 19.18
N ASN A 129 -3.01 -2.96 18.86
CA ASN A 129 -4.23 -2.30 18.35
C ASN A 129 -3.98 -1.42 17.11
N VAL A 130 -3.17 -1.92 16.16
CA VAL A 130 -2.89 -1.28 14.88
C VAL A 130 -3.66 -1.96 13.76
N ASP A 131 -4.33 -1.17 12.90
CA ASP A 131 -5.00 -1.69 11.72
C ASP A 131 -3.97 -2.18 10.68
N TYR A 132 -3.97 -3.48 10.38
CA TYR A 132 -3.05 -4.07 9.41
C TYR A 132 -3.26 -3.55 7.97
N LEU A 133 -4.45 -3.07 7.65
CA LEU A 133 -4.75 -2.47 6.34
C LEU A 133 -4.22 -1.03 6.21
N GLY A 134 -3.82 -0.40 7.31
CA GLY A 134 -3.29 0.96 7.36
C GLY A 134 -1.76 1.04 7.40
N VAL A 135 -1.05 -0.09 7.36
CA VAL A 135 0.42 -0.15 7.44
C VAL A 135 1.03 -0.77 6.21
N SER A 136 2.32 -0.47 5.97
CA SER A 136 3.08 -1.13 4.91
C SER A 136 3.14 -2.63 5.16
N LEU A 137 2.66 -3.42 4.20
CA LEU A 137 2.69 -4.88 4.24
C LEU A 137 3.88 -5.46 3.48
N ASP A 138 4.62 -4.62 2.74
CA ASP A 138 5.69 -5.07 1.85
C ASP A 138 5.20 -6.13 0.84
N SER A 139 4.02 -5.88 0.30
CA SER A 139 3.32 -6.72 -0.67
C SER A 139 3.24 -5.99 -2.01
N LEU A 140 3.15 -6.74 -3.09
CA LEU A 140 2.95 -6.24 -4.44
C LEU A 140 1.47 -6.34 -4.82
N LEU A 141 0.88 -5.25 -5.30
CA LEU A 141 -0.41 -5.23 -5.96
C LEU A 141 -0.22 -5.26 -7.47
N ILE A 142 -0.99 -6.11 -8.15
CA ILE A 142 -0.93 -6.30 -9.60
C ILE A 142 -2.35 -6.17 -10.13
N TYR A 143 -2.50 -5.36 -11.18
CA TYR A 143 -3.76 -5.11 -11.86
C TYR A 143 -3.66 -5.66 -13.28
N CYS A 144 -4.49 -6.65 -13.59
CA CYS A 144 -4.42 -7.36 -14.87
C CYS A 144 -5.78 -7.91 -15.29
N PRO A 145 -5.98 -8.18 -16.58
CA PRO A 145 -7.15 -8.91 -17.06
C PRO A 145 -7.25 -10.32 -16.45
N GLU A 146 -8.47 -10.83 -16.33
CA GLU A 146 -8.76 -12.15 -15.75
C GLU A 146 -7.96 -13.29 -16.42
N GLN A 147 -7.72 -13.21 -17.73
CA GLN A 147 -7.02 -14.24 -18.50
C GLN A 147 -5.58 -14.45 -18.04
N VAL A 148 -4.96 -13.41 -17.47
CA VAL A 148 -3.54 -13.43 -17.03
C VAL A 148 -3.41 -13.75 -15.55
N SER A 149 -4.44 -13.48 -14.76
CA SER A 149 -4.40 -13.57 -13.30
C SER A 149 -3.94 -14.95 -12.78
N ASN A 150 -4.52 -16.02 -13.31
CA ASN A 150 -4.18 -17.39 -12.92
C ASN A 150 -2.74 -17.77 -13.26
N LYS A 151 -2.20 -17.23 -14.36
CA LYS A 151 -0.84 -17.48 -14.81
C LYS A 151 0.14 -16.81 -13.85
N ILE A 152 -0.09 -15.54 -13.49
CA ILE A 152 0.70 -14.82 -12.50
C ILE A 152 0.73 -15.58 -11.18
N ILE A 153 -0.42 -16.00 -10.66
CA ILE A 153 -0.53 -16.75 -9.40
C ILE A 153 0.27 -18.07 -9.48
N SER A 154 0.16 -18.78 -10.61
CA SER A 154 0.88 -20.04 -10.82
C SER A 154 2.40 -19.85 -10.84
N ASP A 155 2.88 -18.83 -11.55
CA ASP A 155 4.31 -18.58 -11.71
C ASP A 155 4.95 -18.13 -10.39
N LEU A 156 4.29 -17.23 -9.65
CA LEU A 156 4.75 -16.83 -8.31
C LEU A 156 4.77 -18.01 -7.33
N LYS A 157 3.79 -18.92 -7.44
CA LYS A 157 3.78 -20.14 -6.62
C LYS A 157 4.98 -21.05 -6.91
N GLN A 158 5.47 -21.12 -8.15
CA GLN A 158 6.65 -21.94 -8.53
C GLN A 158 7.92 -21.45 -7.82
N ILE A 159 8.02 -20.18 -7.51
CA ILE A 159 9.12 -19.57 -6.74
C ILE A 159 8.80 -19.42 -5.25
N ASN A 160 7.79 -20.15 -4.74
CA ASN A 160 7.35 -20.16 -3.34
C ASN A 160 6.86 -18.80 -2.79
N ILE A 161 6.27 -17.98 -3.66
CA ILE A 161 5.60 -16.74 -3.27
C ILE A 161 4.09 -16.96 -3.35
N LYS A 162 3.39 -16.73 -2.22
CA LYS A 162 1.93 -16.77 -2.23
C LYS A 162 1.40 -15.51 -2.91
N CYS A 163 0.46 -15.72 -3.82
CA CYS A 163 -0.28 -14.66 -4.47
C CYS A 163 -1.73 -15.10 -4.63
N ALA A 164 -2.67 -14.20 -4.45
CA ALA A 164 -4.08 -14.49 -4.65
C ALA A 164 -4.83 -13.28 -5.23
N GLU A 165 -5.96 -13.55 -5.84
CA GLU A 165 -6.93 -12.53 -6.21
C GLU A 165 -7.60 -12.01 -4.93
N ILE A 166 -7.44 -10.72 -4.67
CA ILE A 166 -8.01 -10.04 -3.50
C ILE A 166 -9.22 -9.17 -3.86
N GLY A 167 -9.57 -9.08 -5.13
CA GLY A 167 -10.68 -8.25 -5.59
C GLY A 167 -10.64 -7.92 -7.06
N TYR A 168 -11.44 -6.93 -7.43
CA TYR A 168 -11.57 -6.48 -8.81
C TYR A 168 -11.88 -4.98 -8.91
N VAL A 169 -11.66 -4.43 -10.10
CA VAL A 169 -11.94 -3.03 -10.45
C VAL A 169 -13.31 -2.92 -11.08
N ASP A 170 -14.13 -1.98 -10.61
CA ASP A 170 -15.49 -1.75 -11.11
C ASP A 170 -15.74 -0.27 -11.48
N SER A 171 -16.91 0.02 -12.02
CA SER A 171 -17.33 1.38 -12.41
C SER A 171 -18.02 2.18 -11.30
N SER A 172 -18.08 1.67 -10.07
CA SER A 172 -18.88 2.28 -8.99
C SER A 172 -18.26 3.55 -8.42
N ASN A 173 -17.01 3.83 -8.71
CA ASN A 173 -16.22 4.91 -8.13
C ASN A 173 -16.22 4.91 -6.59
N LYS A 174 -16.32 3.73 -5.98
CA LYS A 174 -16.31 3.51 -4.53
C LYS A 174 -15.30 2.44 -4.17
N ILE A 175 -14.71 2.54 -2.98
CA ILE A 175 -13.83 1.50 -2.44
C ILE A 175 -14.64 0.68 -1.45
N LYS A 176 -14.87 -0.58 -1.78
CA LYS A 176 -15.71 -1.51 -1.02
C LYS A 176 -14.86 -2.66 -0.51
N MET A 177 -15.08 -3.03 0.75
CA MET A 177 -14.51 -4.24 1.34
C MET A 177 -15.64 -5.21 1.70
N MET A 178 -15.49 -6.42 1.21
CA MET A 178 -16.35 -7.55 1.52
C MET A 178 -15.75 -8.36 2.65
N TYR A 179 -16.46 -8.51 3.76
CA TYR A 179 -16.11 -9.40 4.88
C TYR A 179 -16.79 -10.77 4.78
N SER A 180 -17.93 -10.82 4.08
CA SER A 180 -18.71 -11.99 3.73
C SER A 180 -19.65 -11.59 2.59
N GLU A 181 -20.40 -12.55 2.04
CA GLU A 181 -21.38 -12.26 0.98
C GLU A 181 -22.39 -11.17 1.38
N ASP A 182 -22.78 -11.12 2.66
CA ASP A 182 -23.81 -10.21 3.18
C ASP A 182 -23.22 -8.94 3.86
N LYS A 183 -21.90 -8.87 4.08
CA LYS A 183 -21.30 -7.77 4.83
C LYS A 183 -20.30 -6.99 4.00
N GLN A 184 -20.76 -5.88 3.45
CA GLN A 184 -19.95 -4.91 2.71
C GLN A 184 -19.83 -3.59 3.47
N VAL A 185 -18.64 -2.99 3.45
CA VAL A 185 -18.40 -1.64 3.98
C VAL A 185 -17.62 -0.81 2.97
N ASN A 186 -17.88 0.48 2.93
CA ASN A 186 -16.99 1.40 2.22
C ASN A 186 -15.77 1.65 3.09
N ILE A 187 -14.59 1.59 2.49
CA ILE A 187 -13.36 1.89 3.20
C ILE A 187 -12.75 3.18 2.68
N LEU A 188 -12.22 3.96 3.62
CA LEU A 188 -11.46 5.18 3.35
C LEU A 188 -10.16 5.09 4.15
N PRO A 189 -9.12 5.81 3.72
CA PRO A 189 -7.94 5.99 4.55
C PRO A 189 -8.36 6.63 5.87
N HIS A 190 -7.90 6.09 6.97
CA HIS A 190 -8.03 6.78 8.25
C HIS A 190 -7.08 7.98 8.25
N PHE A 191 -7.60 9.14 8.59
CA PHE A 191 -6.77 10.32 8.70
C PHE A 191 -5.68 10.06 9.77
N ARG A 192 -4.44 9.95 9.32
CA ARG A 192 -3.24 9.76 10.16
C ARG A 192 -3.27 8.64 11.20
N GLU A 193 -4.06 7.60 11.05
CA GLU A 193 -3.72 6.33 11.68
C GLU A 193 -2.46 5.74 11.04
N SER A 194 -1.39 6.53 11.05
CA SER A 194 -0.11 5.89 10.78
C SER A 194 0.19 5.01 11.97
N ALA A 195 0.65 3.79 11.72
CA ALA A 195 1.18 2.92 12.75
C ALA A 195 2.24 3.62 13.63
N TYR A 196 2.90 4.64 13.10
CA TYR A 196 3.82 5.51 13.83
C TYR A 196 3.18 6.26 15.00
N THR A 197 1.93 6.70 14.89
CA THR A 197 1.26 7.39 16.00
C THR A 197 1.03 6.44 17.17
N LYS A 198 0.54 5.23 16.90
CA LYS A 198 0.32 4.21 17.94
C LYS A 198 1.63 3.66 18.49
N VAL A 199 2.61 3.38 17.63
CA VAL A 199 3.97 2.99 18.07
C VAL A 199 4.59 4.04 18.97
N LYS A 200 4.45 5.32 18.65
CA LYS A 200 4.94 6.41 19.50
C LYS A 200 4.24 6.46 20.86
N GLN A 201 2.93 6.21 20.90
CA GLN A 201 2.19 6.10 22.16
C GLN A 201 2.69 4.93 23.03
N GLU A 202 2.95 3.77 22.42
CA GLU A 202 3.51 2.59 23.10
C GLU A 202 4.90 2.84 23.69
N ILE A 203 5.72 3.66 23.05
CA ILE A 203 7.08 4.01 23.53
C ILE A 203 7.11 5.27 24.39
N GLY A 204 5.94 5.83 24.75
CA GLY A 204 5.81 6.97 25.66
C GLY A 204 5.85 8.35 25.02
N ASP A 205 5.77 8.45 23.70
CA ASP A 205 5.52 9.72 23.02
C ASP A 205 4.03 10.08 23.13
N GLU A 206 3.71 11.16 23.83
CA GLU A 206 2.34 11.64 23.97
C GLU A 206 1.77 12.14 22.63
N THR A 207 0.47 11.90 22.42
CA THR A 207 -0.25 12.54 21.31
C THR A 207 -0.42 14.02 21.68
N PRO A 208 -0.07 14.98 20.79
CA PRO A 208 -0.24 16.39 21.08
C PRO A 208 -1.70 16.73 21.41
N ASP A 209 -1.91 17.55 22.45
CA ASP A 209 -3.23 18.02 22.89
C ASP A 209 -3.97 18.85 21.81
N TYR A 210 -3.23 19.31 20.79
CA TYR A 210 -3.73 20.11 19.67
C TYR A 210 -3.97 19.30 18.39
N LYS A 211 -4.37 18.03 18.51
CA LYS A 211 -4.60 17.14 17.36
C LYS A 211 -5.53 17.76 16.32
N GLU A 212 -6.67 18.30 16.73
CA GLU A 212 -7.66 18.92 15.83
C GLU A 212 -7.12 20.13 15.10
N GLU A 213 -6.36 20.98 15.79
CA GLU A 213 -5.70 22.16 15.20
C GLU A 213 -4.65 21.75 14.18
N MET A 214 -3.89 20.71 14.48
CA MET A 214 -2.88 20.16 13.59
C MET A 214 -3.52 19.52 12.34
N GLU A 215 -4.64 18.83 12.49
CA GLU A 215 -5.42 18.25 11.39
C GLU A 215 -5.90 19.33 10.42
N LYS A 216 -6.52 20.38 10.95
CA LYS A 216 -6.96 21.53 10.18
C LYS A 216 -5.80 22.22 9.43
N LYS A 217 -4.68 22.44 10.09
CA LYS A 217 -3.49 23.05 9.49
C LYS A 217 -2.90 22.21 8.35
N ILE A 218 -3.02 20.90 8.43
CA ILE A 218 -2.56 19.99 7.37
C ILE A 218 -3.50 20.03 6.18
N GLU A 219 -4.82 20.00 6.40
CA GLU A 219 -5.78 20.16 5.32
C GLU A 219 -5.58 21.49 4.59
N GLU A 220 -5.45 22.60 5.32
CA GLU A 220 -5.17 23.91 4.75
C GLU A 220 -3.85 23.91 3.94
N THR A 221 -2.80 23.27 4.47
CA THR A 221 -1.50 23.17 3.78
C THR A 221 -1.58 22.31 2.54
N ALA A 222 -2.33 21.21 2.58
CA ALA A 222 -2.55 20.33 1.43
C ALA A 222 -3.33 21.06 0.32
N LEU A 223 -4.40 21.75 0.66
CA LEU A 223 -5.17 22.57 -0.29
C LEU A 223 -4.31 23.64 -0.96
N ASN A 224 -3.52 24.37 -0.17
CA ASN A 224 -2.60 25.39 -0.68
C ASN A 224 -1.54 24.79 -1.63
N ALA A 225 -1.03 23.61 -1.33
CA ALA A 225 -0.08 22.91 -2.21
C ALA A 225 -0.73 22.48 -3.52
N ILE A 226 -1.97 21.98 -3.49
CA ILE A 226 -2.75 21.62 -4.69
C ILE A 226 -3.01 22.84 -5.57
N GLU A 227 -3.43 23.96 -4.99
CA GLU A 227 -3.65 25.20 -5.73
C GLU A 227 -2.36 25.76 -6.34
N LYS A 228 -1.25 25.70 -5.60
CA LYS A 228 0.06 26.09 -6.12
C LYS A 228 0.46 25.23 -7.30
N ARG A 229 0.27 23.91 -7.22
CA ARG A 229 0.51 22.98 -8.32
C ARG A 229 -0.33 23.32 -9.56
N LYS A 230 -1.63 23.57 -9.39
CA LYS A 230 -2.52 23.95 -10.49
C LYS A 230 -2.01 25.21 -11.19
N ARG A 231 -1.68 26.26 -10.42
CA ARG A 231 -1.14 27.52 -10.97
C ARG A 231 0.16 27.32 -11.75
N ILE A 232 1.06 26.47 -11.26
CA ILE A 232 2.31 26.15 -11.96
C ILE A 232 2.03 25.40 -13.27
N ILE A 233 1.12 24.43 -13.28
CA ILE A 233 0.73 23.70 -14.49
C ILE A 233 0.11 24.64 -15.53
N GLU A 234 -0.79 25.53 -15.11
CA GLU A 234 -1.39 26.53 -15.99
C GLU A 234 -0.35 27.50 -16.57
N TYR A 235 0.61 27.92 -15.75
CA TYR A 235 1.71 28.76 -16.20
C TYR A 235 2.57 28.06 -17.26
N ILE A 236 2.96 26.81 -17.03
CA ILE A 236 3.73 26.01 -17.99
C ILE A 236 2.97 25.82 -19.32
N ARG A 237 1.64 25.56 -19.24
CA ARG A 237 0.80 25.40 -20.44
C ARG A 237 0.62 26.68 -21.26
N LYS A 238 0.82 27.84 -20.67
CA LYS A 238 0.74 29.13 -21.38
C LYS A 238 2.07 29.53 -22.05
N ILE A 239 3.17 28.90 -21.68
CA ILE A 239 4.50 29.19 -22.24
C ILE A 239 4.81 28.26 -23.43
N ASN A 240 4.14 27.10 -23.51
CA ASN A 240 4.19 26.16 -24.64
C ASN A 240 2.99 26.34 -25.55
#